data_24103d3fc509493c80f4a36176fe9600
#
_entry.id   24103d3fc509493c80f4a36176fe9600
#
_cell.length_a   1.000
_cell.length_b   1.000
_cell.length_c   1.000
_cell.angle_alpha   90.00
_cell.angle_beta   90.00
_cell.angle_gamma   90.00
#
_symmetry.space_group_name_H-M   'P 1'
#
loop_
_entity.id
_entity.type
_entity.pdbx_description
1 polymer ?
#
loop_
_entity_poly.entity_id
_entity_poly.type
_entity_poly.pdbx_seq_one_letter_code
_entity_poly.pdbx_strand_id
1 'polypeptide(L)'
;MPFMKGIAPIRRTTKYLNSAGLVFKERVKIMTVNFNEHEDPCHKGAQDFVFWNIPQVQFKNPDVQIVTLKNMTPTPFITCFLEDNSKVYFDVDSQSNKEIIDRLIKTLGKTKETLDAEALAAAEKNNPANLTHLHPVAVMPSRYWVVMGSQ
;
A
#
# COMPACT_ATOMS: atom_id res chain seq x y z
N MET A 1 13.83 -25.22 4.51
CA MET A 1 13.59 -24.33 5.67
C MET A 1 12.32 -24.78 6.35
N PRO A 2 12.29 -25.07 7.65
CA PRO A 2 11.05 -25.35 8.34
C PRO A 2 10.16 -24.09 8.29
N PHE A 3 8.90 -24.25 7.92
CA PHE A 3 7.94 -23.16 7.93
C PHE A 3 7.81 -22.64 9.37
N MET A 4 8.10 -21.37 9.56
CA MET A 4 7.90 -20.70 10.85
C MET A 4 6.40 -20.60 11.12
N LYS A 5 5.94 -21.34 12.13
CA LYS A 5 4.53 -21.29 12.57
C LYS A 5 4.35 -20.23 13.65
N GLY A 6 3.19 -19.59 13.69
CA GLY A 6 2.78 -18.69 14.75
C GLY A 6 2.72 -17.19 14.36
N ILE A 7 2.51 -16.34 15.35
CA ILE A 7 2.29 -14.89 15.18
C ILE A 7 3.57 -14.14 14.78
N ALA A 8 4.76 -14.62 15.12
CA ALA A 8 6.02 -13.94 14.88
C ALA A 8 6.33 -13.72 13.37
N PRO A 9 6.10 -14.68 12.46
CA PRO A 9 6.25 -14.45 11.02
C PRO A 9 5.29 -13.40 10.49
N ILE A 10 4.04 -13.41 10.95
CA ILE A 10 3.00 -12.45 10.55
C ILE A 10 3.40 -11.04 10.97
N ARG A 11 3.86 -10.84 12.21
CA ARG A 11 4.33 -9.54 12.70
C ARG A 11 5.50 -9.00 11.90
N ARG A 12 6.48 -9.83 11.55
CA ARG A 12 7.63 -9.43 10.73
C ARG A 12 7.21 -9.03 9.32
N THR A 13 6.34 -9.79 8.69
CA THR A 13 5.80 -9.49 7.37
C THR A 13 5.02 -8.17 7.39
N THR A 14 4.14 -7.99 8.36
CA THR A 14 3.38 -6.75 8.51
C THR A 14 4.30 -5.55 8.75
N LYS A 15 5.33 -5.69 9.59
CA LYS A 15 6.32 -4.64 9.82
C LYS A 15 7.07 -4.29 8.55
N TYR A 16 7.49 -5.28 7.78
CA TYR A 16 8.16 -5.08 6.50
C TYR A 16 7.25 -4.37 5.48
N LEU A 17 6.01 -4.82 5.31
CA LEU A 17 5.07 -4.21 4.38
C LEU A 17 4.70 -2.76 4.77
N ASN A 18 4.62 -2.48 6.06
CA ASN A 18 4.35 -1.14 6.57
C ASN A 18 5.54 -0.18 6.50
N SER A 19 6.76 -0.67 6.29
CA SER A 19 7.95 0.18 6.24
C SER A 19 8.09 1.00 4.95
N ALA A 20 7.26 0.75 3.94
CA ALA A 20 7.27 1.54 2.70
C ALA A 20 6.94 3.01 2.96
N GLY A 21 7.79 3.88 2.46
CA GLY A 21 7.56 5.31 2.48
C GLY A 21 6.79 5.85 1.26
N LEU A 22 6.55 5.01 0.23
CA LEU A 22 5.91 5.42 -1.00
C LEU A 22 4.40 5.17 -0.95
N VAL A 23 3.64 6.25 -0.82
CA VAL A 23 2.18 6.27 -0.99
C VAL A 23 1.88 7.19 -2.16
N PHE A 24 1.21 6.68 -3.18
CA PHE A 24 0.88 7.44 -4.38
C PHE A 24 -0.29 8.41 -4.15
N LYS A 25 -0.32 9.47 -4.94
CA LYS A 25 -1.50 10.32 -5.08
C LYS A 25 -2.61 9.54 -5.77
N GLU A 26 -3.86 9.85 -5.48
CA GLU A 26 -5.05 9.17 -6.02
C GLU A 26 -5.13 9.17 -7.56
N ARG A 27 -4.44 10.12 -8.19
CA ARG A 27 -4.37 10.25 -9.64
C ARG A 27 -3.62 9.11 -10.34
N VAL A 28 -2.76 8.37 -9.63
CA VAL A 28 -1.99 7.26 -10.20
C VAL A 28 -2.86 6.01 -10.22
N LYS A 29 -3.04 5.41 -11.39
CA LYS A 29 -3.88 4.19 -11.56
C LYS A 29 -3.04 2.96 -11.87
N ILE A 30 -2.05 3.08 -12.73
CA ILE A 30 -1.22 1.96 -13.15
C ILE A 30 0.25 2.35 -13.07
N MET A 31 1.09 1.47 -12.57
CA MET A 31 2.54 1.58 -12.63
C MET A 31 3.11 0.36 -13.34
N THR A 32 3.86 0.58 -14.41
CA THR A 32 4.59 -0.48 -15.11
C THR A 32 6.07 -0.36 -14.84
N VAL A 33 6.73 -1.46 -14.52
CA VAL A 33 8.17 -1.54 -14.28
C VAL A 33 8.78 -2.49 -15.29
N ASN A 34 9.64 -1.97 -16.17
CA ASN A 34 10.39 -2.75 -17.13
C ASN A 34 11.82 -2.98 -16.63
N PHE A 35 12.26 -4.22 -16.64
CA PHE A 35 13.64 -4.57 -16.30
C PHE A 35 14.03 -5.91 -16.92
N ASN A 36 15.33 -6.15 -17.08
CA ASN A 36 15.85 -7.43 -17.52
C ASN A 36 16.40 -8.22 -16.32
N GLU A 37 16.26 -9.55 -16.38
CA GLU A 37 16.78 -10.45 -15.35
C GLU A 37 18.28 -10.77 -15.53
N HIS A 38 18.89 -10.34 -16.64
CA HIS A 38 20.32 -10.53 -16.86
C HIS A 38 21.15 -9.72 -15.86
N GLU A 39 22.37 -10.19 -15.59
CA GLU A 39 23.31 -9.58 -14.63
C GLU A 39 23.93 -8.26 -15.14
N ASP A 40 23.17 -7.46 -15.84
CA ASP A 40 23.61 -6.13 -16.27
C ASP A 40 23.57 -5.14 -15.13
N PRO A 41 24.66 -4.42 -14.86
CA PRO A 41 24.69 -3.45 -13.77
C PRO A 41 23.62 -2.36 -13.90
N CYS A 42 23.23 -2.01 -15.12
CA CYS A 42 22.20 -1.03 -15.43
C CYS A 42 20.84 -1.39 -14.84
N HIS A 43 20.50 -2.69 -14.83
CA HIS A 43 19.20 -3.20 -14.38
C HIS A 43 19.13 -3.53 -12.89
N LYS A 44 20.27 -3.60 -12.21
CA LYS A 44 20.35 -4.06 -10.82
C LYS A 44 19.47 -3.24 -9.87
N GLY A 45 19.47 -1.93 -10.00
CA GLY A 45 18.63 -1.07 -9.16
C GLY A 45 17.12 -1.31 -9.37
N ALA A 46 16.71 -1.53 -10.63
CA ALA A 46 15.33 -1.86 -10.96
C ALA A 46 14.95 -3.28 -10.46
N GLN A 47 15.85 -4.26 -10.55
CA GLN A 47 15.65 -5.60 -9.99
C GLN A 47 15.49 -5.56 -8.46
N ASP A 48 16.37 -4.85 -7.77
CA ASP A 48 16.31 -4.65 -6.32
C ASP A 48 15.02 -3.92 -5.91
N PHE A 49 14.60 -2.93 -6.68
CA PHE A 49 13.34 -2.23 -6.47
C PHE A 49 12.15 -3.17 -6.59
N VAL A 50 12.11 -3.99 -7.64
CA VAL A 50 11.03 -4.97 -7.85
C VAL A 50 10.99 -5.99 -6.73
N PHE A 51 12.14 -6.51 -6.33
CA PHE A 51 12.21 -7.56 -5.31
C PHE A 51 11.85 -7.05 -3.90
N TRP A 52 12.41 -5.91 -3.49
CA TRP A 52 12.28 -5.41 -2.13
C TRP A 52 11.13 -4.43 -1.91
N ASN A 53 10.81 -3.62 -2.90
CA ASN A 53 9.89 -2.49 -2.71
C ASN A 53 8.51 -2.69 -3.34
N ILE A 54 8.40 -3.40 -4.46
CA ILE A 54 7.09 -3.61 -5.08
C ILE A 54 6.07 -4.23 -4.11
N PRO A 55 6.37 -5.29 -3.32
CA PRO A 55 5.40 -5.83 -2.38
C PRO A 55 4.93 -4.81 -1.33
N GLN A 56 5.84 -3.95 -0.88
CA GLN A 56 5.53 -2.89 0.07
C GLN A 56 4.64 -1.81 -0.56
N VAL A 57 5.00 -1.37 -1.77
CA VAL A 57 4.25 -0.36 -2.53
C VAL A 57 2.84 -0.86 -2.85
N GLN A 58 2.71 -2.10 -3.29
CA GLN A 58 1.42 -2.74 -3.56
C GLN A 58 0.54 -2.78 -2.31
N PHE A 59 1.13 -3.12 -1.16
CA PHE A 59 0.40 -3.17 0.11
C PHE A 59 -0.12 -1.81 0.56
N LYS A 60 0.66 -0.75 0.35
CA LYS A 60 0.29 0.62 0.71
C LYS A 60 -0.67 1.28 -0.29
N ASN A 61 -0.68 0.81 -1.51
CA ASN A 61 -1.47 1.39 -2.61
C ASN A 61 -2.32 0.31 -3.28
N PRO A 62 -3.37 -0.19 -2.61
CA PRO A 62 -4.22 -1.27 -3.14
C PRO A 62 -4.96 -0.86 -4.44
N ASP A 63 -5.22 0.44 -4.61
CA ASP A 63 -5.96 0.97 -5.76
C ASP A 63 -5.08 1.15 -7.01
N VAL A 64 -3.76 1.01 -6.87
CA VAL A 64 -2.80 1.14 -7.97
C VAL A 64 -2.44 -0.23 -8.51
N GLN A 65 -2.70 -0.47 -9.79
CA GLN A 65 -2.27 -1.69 -10.46
C GLN A 65 -0.78 -1.61 -10.77
N ILE A 66 0.01 -2.54 -10.22
CA ILE A 66 1.44 -2.64 -10.51
C ILE A 66 1.69 -3.82 -11.45
N VAL A 67 2.34 -3.54 -12.58
CA VAL A 67 2.68 -4.53 -13.61
C VAL A 67 4.19 -4.55 -13.80
N THR A 68 4.78 -5.72 -13.64
CA THR A 68 6.21 -5.93 -13.91
C THR A 68 6.39 -6.61 -15.27
N LEU A 69 7.18 -6.00 -16.12
CA LEU A 69 7.51 -6.51 -17.44
C LEU A 69 8.99 -6.89 -17.47
N LYS A 70 9.27 -8.14 -17.81
CA LYS A 70 10.61 -8.69 -17.79
C LYS A 70 11.12 -8.90 -19.21
N ASN A 71 12.37 -8.55 -19.43
CA ASN A 71 13.09 -8.83 -20.69
C ASN A 71 12.39 -8.28 -21.95
N MET A 72 11.69 -7.16 -21.81
CA MET A 72 10.96 -6.54 -22.92
C MET A 72 11.76 -5.44 -23.63
N THR A 73 12.65 -4.77 -22.90
CA THR A 73 13.39 -3.61 -23.42
C THR A 73 14.85 -3.66 -22.97
N PRO A 74 15.78 -3.11 -23.76
CA PRO A 74 17.20 -3.11 -23.43
C PRO A 74 17.53 -2.21 -22.22
N THR A 75 16.73 -1.19 -21.95
CA THR A 75 16.93 -0.25 -20.83
C THR A 75 15.81 -0.37 -19.82
N PRO A 76 16.10 -0.27 -18.50
CA PRO A 76 15.10 -0.32 -17.48
C PRO A 76 14.38 1.03 -17.35
N PHE A 77 13.06 0.99 -17.24
CA PHE A 77 12.26 2.20 -17.02
C PHE A 77 10.96 1.90 -16.27
N ILE A 78 10.42 2.94 -15.65
CA ILE A 78 9.13 2.88 -14.97
C ILE A 78 8.18 3.85 -15.65
N THR A 79 6.97 3.41 -15.98
CA THR A 79 5.92 4.28 -16.51
C THR A 79 4.73 4.26 -15.57
N CYS A 80 4.28 5.44 -15.17
CA CYS A 80 3.07 5.61 -14.38
C CYS A 80 1.98 6.26 -15.24
N PHE A 81 0.81 5.61 -15.27
CA PHE A 81 -0.37 6.11 -15.96
C PHE A 81 -1.29 6.77 -14.94
N LEU A 82 -1.67 7.99 -15.23
CA LEU A 82 -2.55 8.78 -14.42
C LEU A 82 -4.01 8.63 -14.89
N GLU A 83 -4.93 9.08 -14.06
CA GLU A 83 -6.37 9.08 -14.35
C GLU A 83 -6.72 9.87 -15.63
N ASP A 84 -5.98 10.96 -15.89
CA ASP A 84 -6.12 11.82 -17.08
C ASP A 84 -5.58 11.17 -18.38
N ASN A 85 -5.25 9.88 -18.38
CA ASN A 85 -4.53 9.18 -19.45
C ASN A 85 -3.13 9.74 -19.74
N SER A 86 -2.64 10.68 -18.95
CA SER A 86 -1.26 11.15 -19.05
C SER A 86 -0.28 10.09 -18.51
N LYS A 87 0.93 10.09 -19.08
CA LYS A 87 1.98 9.14 -18.74
C LYS A 87 3.16 9.90 -18.16
N VAL A 88 3.68 9.41 -17.05
CA VAL A 88 4.93 9.88 -16.47
C VAL A 88 5.96 8.79 -16.64
N TYR A 89 7.04 9.11 -17.30
CA TYR A 89 8.14 8.21 -17.62
C TYR A 89 9.33 8.49 -16.70
N PHE A 90 9.89 7.44 -16.12
CA PHE A 90 11.10 7.49 -15.31
C PHE A 90 12.14 6.58 -15.92
N ASP A 91 13.21 7.16 -16.38
CA ASP A 91 14.41 6.41 -16.70
C ASP A 91 15.09 6.02 -15.39
N VAL A 92 15.36 4.73 -15.22
CA VAL A 92 15.98 4.15 -14.02
C VAL A 92 17.29 3.45 -14.33
N ASP A 93 17.84 3.71 -15.52
CA ASP A 93 19.12 3.16 -15.93
C ASP A 93 20.23 3.53 -14.94
N SER A 94 20.97 2.54 -14.51
CA SER A 94 22.11 2.68 -13.59
C SER A 94 21.82 3.38 -12.25
N GLN A 95 20.53 3.57 -11.90
CA GLN A 95 20.12 4.16 -10.64
C GLN A 95 20.04 3.13 -9.52
N SER A 96 20.34 3.57 -8.31
CA SER A 96 20.16 2.72 -7.14
C SER A 96 18.67 2.64 -6.76
N ASN A 97 18.29 1.55 -6.09
CA ASN A 97 16.93 1.37 -5.57
C ASN A 97 16.43 2.57 -4.75
N LYS A 98 17.28 3.18 -3.93
CA LYS A 98 16.91 4.34 -3.09
C LYS A 98 16.60 5.57 -3.94
N GLU A 99 17.41 5.86 -4.94
CA GLU A 99 17.20 6.98 -5.85
C GLU A 99 15.90 6.84 -6.64
N ILE A 100 15.58 5.63 -7.08
CA ILE A 100 14.31 5.33 -7.75
C ILE A 100 13.13 5.67 -6.84
N ILE A 101 13.16 5.22 -5.58
CA ILE A 101 12.11 5.49 -4.60
C ILE A 101 11.97 6.98 -4.33
N ASP A 102 13.09 7.68 -4.10
CA ASP A 102 13.09 9.12 -3.79
C ASP A 102 12.52 9.94 -4.96
N ARG A 103 12.84 9.57 -6.19
CA ARG A 103 12.27 10.21 -7.39
C ARG A 103 10.75 9.96 -7.50
N LEU A 104 10.30 8.74 -7.25
CA LEU A 104 8.88 8.41 -7.27
C LEU A 104 8.11 9.16 -6.18
N ILE A 105 8.65 9.22 -4.95
CA ILE A 105 8.05 9.99 -3.84
C ILE A 105 7.95 11.46 -4.21
N LYS A 106 9.03 12.06 -4.73
CA LYS A 106 9.06 13.47 -5.07
C LYS A 106 8.06 13.85 -6.16
N THR A 107 7.83 12.98 -7.13
CA THR A 107 6.99 13.28 -8.30
C THR A 107 5.53 12.89 -8.08
N LEU A 108 5.29 11.66 -7.65
CA LEU A 108 3.96 11.05 -7.58
C LEU A 108 3.51 10.68 -6.16
N GLY A 109 4.42 10.78 -5.17
CA GLY A 109 4.12 10.45 -3.78
C GLY A 109 3.28 11.53 -3.08
N LYS A 110 2.50 11.11 -2.08
CA LYS A 110 1.88 12.01 -1.10
C LYS A 110 2.96 12.56 -0.16
N THR A 111 2.83 13.81 0.23
CA THR A 111 3.75 14.40 1.23
C THR A 111 3.44 13.83 2.62
N LYS A 112 4.42 13.90 3.54
CA LYS A 112 4.20 13.45 4.92
C LYS A 112 3.08 14.23 5.60
N GLU A 113 3.00 15.52 5.34
CA GLU A 113 1.95 16.39 5.87
C GLU A 113 0.54 15.95 5.45
N THR A 114 0.38 15.54 4.18
CA THR A 114 -0.90 15.02 3.69
C THR A 114 -1.26 13.68 4.32
N LEU A 115 -0.27 12.80 4.51
CA LEU A 115 -0.48 11.50 5.16
C LEU A 115 -0.85 11.67 6.64
N ASP A 116 -0.21 12.58 7.35
CA ASP A 116 -0.51 12.88 8.75
C ASP A 116 -1.91 13.49 8.88
N ALA A 117 -2.29 14.39 7.97
CA ALA A 117 -3.63 14.98 7.93
C ALA A 117 -4.72 13.92 7.65
N GLU A 118 -4.49 13.01 6.70
CA GLU A 118 -5.38 11.88 6.41
C GLU A 118 -5.51 10.93 7.60
N ALA A 119 -4.39 10.66 8.30
CA ALA A 119 -4.39 9.82 9.50
C ALA A 119 -5.19 10.44 10.65
N LEU A 120 -5.07 11.75 10.86
CA LEU A 120 -5.87 12.48 11.86
C LEU A 120 -7.36 12.45 11.49
N ALA A 121 -7.70 12.73 10.24
CA ALA A 121 -9.09 12.69 9.78
C ALA A 121 -9.71 11.28 9.89
N ALA A 122 -8.93 10.24 9.63
CA ALA A 122 -9.37 8.86 9.81
C ALA A 122 -9.56 8.51 11.30
N ALA A 123 -8.69 9.01 12.19
CA ALA A 123 -8.81 8.81 13.62
C ALA A 123 -10.08 9.50 14.19
N GLU A 124 -10.40 10.72 13.70
CA GLU A 124 -11.61 11.43 14.08
C GLU A 124 -12.89 10.71 13.64
N LYS A 125 -12.91 10.14 12.41
CA LYS A 125 -14.04 9.35 11.92
C LYS A 125 -14.26 8.06 12.72
N ASN A 126 -13.18 7.46 13.20
CA ASN A 126 -13.22 6.22 13.97
C ASN A 126 -13.40 6.45 15.49
N ASN A 127 -13.54 7.70 15.92
CA ASN A 127 -13.77 8.01 17.34
C ASN A 127 -15.17 7.54 17.75
N PRO A 128 -15.30 6.64 18.75
CA PRO A 128 -16.59 6.09 19.17
C PRO A 128 -17.58 7.15 19.67
N ALA A 129 -17.11 8.35 20.04
CA ALA A 129 -17.94 9.47 20.40
C ALA A 129 -18.81 10.01 19.23
N ASN A 130 -18.37 9.82 17.98
CA ASN A 130 -19.11 10.22 16.78
C ASN A 130 -20.12 9.16 16.30
N LEU A 131 -20.09 7.94 16.85
CA LEU A 131 -21.02 6.85 16.54
C LEU A 131 -22.38 6.98 17.25
N THR A 132 -22.54 7.92 18.17
CA THR A 132 -23.78 8.11 18.94
C THR A 132 -24.94 8.69 18.14
N HIS A 133 -24.72 9.10 16.88
CA HIS A 133 -25.78 9.59 15.99
C HIS A 133 -26.35 8.57 15.00
N LEU A 134 -25.85 7.34 15.00
CA LEU A 134 -26.41 6.26 14.18
C LEU A 134 -27.22 5.31 15.04
N HIS A 135 -28.52 5.56 15.08
CA HIS A 135 -29.63 4.78 15.68
C HIS A 135 -29.54 4.58 17.21
N PRO A 136 -30.55 5.06 17.95
CA PRO A 136 -30.80 4.49 19.26
C PRO A 136 -31.16 3.02 19.02
N VAL A 137 -30.25 2.13 19.38
CA VAL A 137 -30.61 0.73 19.61
C VAL A 137 -31.71 0.78 20.64
N ALA A 138 -32.93 0.46 20.20
CA ALA A 138 -34.06 0.31 21.10
C ALA A 138 -33.60 -0.74 22.15
N VAL A 139 -33.25 -0.23 23.33
CA VAL A 139 -33.08 -1.07 24.51
C VAL A 139 -34.42 -1.65 24.77
N MET A 140 -34.69 -2.86 24.28
CA MET A 140 -35.84 -3.62 24.69
C MET A 140 -35.79 -3.78 26.21
N PRO A 141 -36.78 -3.31 26.98
CA PRO A 141 -36.78 -3.49 28.40
C PRO A 141 -36.82 -5.01 28.67
N SER A 142 -35.93 -5.46 29.52
CA SER A 142 -35.83 -6.84 30.00
C SER A 142 -37.02 -7.16 30.90
N ARG A 143 -38.19 -7.43 30.30
CA ARG A 143 -39.41 -7.86 30.97
C ARG A 143 -40.06 -9.03 30.28
N TYR A 144 -39.37 -10.10 30.05
CA TYR A 144 -39.97 -11.41 29.76
C TYR A 144 -39.11 -12.55 30.29
N TRP A 145 -38.84 -12.52 31.61
CA TRP A 145 -38.55 -13.71 32.38
C TRP A 145 -39.54 -13.75 33.55
N VAL A 146 -40.79 -14.07 33.27
CA VAL A 146 -41.73 -14.51 34.27
C VAL A 146 -42.02 -15.98 34.01
N VAL A 147 -41.35 -16.79 34.72
CA VAL A 147 -41.82 -17.97 35.46
C VAL A 147 -43.03 -18.69 34.82
N MET A 148 -42.81 -19.82 34.20
CA MET A 148 -43.70 -20.94 34.31
C MET A 148 -43.02 -22.02 35.14
N GLY A 149 -43.20 -21.87 36.43
CA GLY A 149 -43.01 -22.92 37.39
C GLY A 149 -44.34 -23.45 37.79
N SER A 150 -44.44 -24.77 37.88
CA SER A 150 -45.34 -25.62 38.67
C SER A 150 -46.85 -25.58 38.38
N GLN A 151 -47.36 -26.60 37.72
CA GLN A 151 -48.22 -27.63 38.32
C GLN A 151 -48.16 -28.89 37.45
#